data_0ac0b5540b2ccc4dd9b2d643f234b863
#
_entry.id   0ac0b5540b2ccc4dd9b2d643f234b863
#
_cell.length_a   1.000
_cell.length_b   1.000
_cell.length_c   1.000
_cell.angle_alpha   90.00
_cell.angle_beta   90.00
_cell.angle_gamma   90.00
#
_symmetry.space_group_name_H-M   'P 1'
#
loop_
_entity.id
_entity.type
_entity.pdbx_description
1 polymer ?
#
loop_
_entity_poly.entity_id
_entity_poly.type
_entity_poly.pdbx_seq_one_letter_code
_entity_poly.pdbx_strand_id
1 'polypeptide(L)'
;ERLSGTERLAGSDWEDPCNGWTDFSDLVEVEGWEPRDRPGALVYFCGTVADSDEDPAVVAERELETLASRVGALFWGGPAAPVVDQLFVPGGGSPSRERRLDAQYARVNRDGAERYVLAGPGQLVGRPRAWESGYRNLVLAGDWTRQGFNVSSFEGAVMSGALASFAVCGSPHPDAIAGYRLLRGDPPPGGRDDLPPRGWAPVLCS
;
A
#
# COMPACT_ATOMS: atom_id res chain seq x y z
N GLU A 1 -8.42 -21.01 11.74
CA GLU A 1 -7.65 -21.99 10.95
C GLU A 1 -6.79 -21.18 9.99
N ARG A 2 -5.46 -21.31 10.06
CA ARG A 2 -4.55 -20.56 9.18
C ARG A 2 -4.85 -20.96 7.75
N LEU A 3 -4.90 -19.99 6.85
CA LEU A 3 -4.71 -20.29 5.44
C LEU A 3 -3.36 -20.99 5.32
N SER A 4 -3.40 -22.30 5.02
CA SER A 4 -2.22 -23.15 5.08
C SER A 4 -1.29 -22.85 3.91
N GLY A 5 -0.21 -22.14 4.18
CA GLY A 5 0.87 -21.90 3.21
C GLY A 5 1.82 -20.82 3.69
N THR A 6 3.07 -20.99 3.38
CA THR A 6 4.14 -19.99 3.63
C THR A 6 4.13 -18.86 2.60
N GLU A 7 3.22 -18.89 1.63
CA GLU A 7 3.12 -17.86 0.57
C GLU A 7 1.99 -16.90 0.92
N ARG A 8 2.27 -15.61 0.79
CA ARG A 8 1.25 -14.57 0.89
C ARG A 8 0.27 -14.74 -0.26
N LEU A 9 -0.99 -14.91 0.08
CA LEU A 9 -2.06 -14.93 -0.90
C LEU A 9 -2.60 -13.52 -1.06
N ALA A 10 -2.81 -13.11 -2.30
CA ALA A 10 -3.48 -11.88 -2.67
C ALA A 10 -4.37 -12.15 -3.86
N GLY A 11 -5.48 -11.45 -3.94
CA GLY A 11 -6.43 -11.67 -5.00
C GLY A 11 -7.41 -10.51 -5.20
N SER A 12 -8.22 -10.67 -6.23
CA SER A 12 -9.35 -9.79 -6.55
C SER A 12 -10.44 -10.67 -7.13
N ASP A 13 -11.34 -11.14 -6.29
CA ASP A 13 -12.27 -12.23 -6.63
C ASP A 13 -13.72 -11.78 -6.73
N TRP A 14 -14.03 -10.50 -6.46
CA TRP A 14 -15.40 -9.96 -6.51
C TRP A 14 -15.40 -8.48 -6.90
N GLU A 15 -16.58 -8.03 -7.30
CA GLU A 15 -16.79 -6.60 -7.54
C GLU A 15 -16.81 -5.81 -6.23
N ASP A 16 -16.52 -4.50 -6.29
CA ASP A 16 -16.52 -3.59 -5.14
C ASP A 16 -17.61 -3.89 -4.09
N PRO A 17 -17.38 -3.59 -2.83
CA PRO A 17 -16.22 -2.91 -2.24
C PRO A 17 -15.10 -3.86 -1.82
N CYS A 18 -13.90 -3.30 -1.63
CA CYS A 18 -12.75 -4.01 -1.05
C CYS A 18 -12.36 -5.30 -1.78
N ASN A 19 -12.37 -5.27 -3.12
CA ASN A 19 -12.08 -6.43 -3.96
C ASN A 19 -10.60 -6.84 -4.00
N GLY A 20 -9.69 -5.97 -3.58
CA GLY A 20 -8.29 -6.31 -3.36
C GLY A 20 -8.07 -6.82 -1.94
N TRP A 21 -7.38 -7.95 -1.79
CA TRP A 21 -7.07 -8.51 -0.48
C TRP A 21 -5.68 -9.15 -0.44
N THR A 22 -5.10 -9.19 0.76
CA THR A 22 -3.80 -9.83 1.01
C THR A 22 -3.80 -10.45 2.41
N ASP A 23 -3.31 -11.67 2.50
CA ASP A 23 -3.06 -12.33 3.78
C ASP A 23 -1.71 -11.85 4.34
N PHE A 24 -1.77 -11.19 5.50
CA PHE A 24 -0.61 -10.74 6.26
C PHE A 24 -0.42 -11.52 7.57
N SER A 25 -0.99 -12.70 7.69
CA SER A 25 -0.92 -13.49 8.92
C SER A 25 0.51 -13.86 9.34
N ASP A 26 1.46 -13.86 8.42
CA ASP A 26 2.89 -14.00 8.72
C ASP A 26 3.44 -12.87 9.60
N LEU A 27 2.87 -11.68 9.51
CA LEU A 27 3.27 -10.53 10.34
C LEU A 27 2.88 -10.71 11.81
N VAL A 28 1.81 -11.45 12.09
CA VAL A 28 1.35 -11.71 13.47
C VAL A 28 2.44 -12.39 14.31
N GLU A 29 3.35 -13.13 13.67
CA GLU A 29 4.43 -13.81 14.34
C GLU A 29 5.63 -12.90 14.67
N VAL A 30 5.83 -11.85 13.88
CA VAL A 30 6.96 -10.92 14.02
C VAL A 30 6.58 -9.64 14.76
N GLU A 31 5.29 -9.34 14.81
CA GLU A 31 4.76 -8.25 15.63
C GLU A 31 4.69 -8.67 17.10
N GLY A 32 5.03 -7.79 18.00
CA GLY A 32 5.12 -8.06 19.43
C GLY A 32 3.77 -8.15 20.16
N TRP A 33 2.84 -8.95 19.66
CA TRP A 33 1.54 -9.15 20.29
C TRP A 33 1.66 -9.83 21.66
N GLU A 34 0.97 -9.30 22.66
CA GLU A 34 0.76 -10.03 23.92
C GLU A 34 0.00 -11.33 23.62
N PRO A 35 0.38 -12.48 24.23
CA PRO A 35 -0.23 -13.77 23.90
C PRO A 35 -1.75 -13.83 23.95
N ARG A 36 -2.36 -13.10 24.88
CA ARG A 36 -3.82 -13.03 25.05
C ARG A 36 -4.52 -12.15 24.00
N ASP A 37 -3.78 -11.23 23.40
CA ASP A 37 -4.28 -10.24 22.46
C ASP A 37 -3.78 -10.53 21.04
N ARG A 38 -3.21 -11.70 20.80
CA ARG A 38 -2.69 -12.13 19.52
C ARG A 38 -3.80 -12.66 18.60
N PRO A 39 -4.04 -12.05 17.43
CA PRO A 39 -5.00 -12.56 16.47
C PRO A 39 -4.51 -13.88 15.85
N GLY A 40 -5.46 -14.71 15.40
CA GLY A 40 -5.13 -15.95 14.68
C GLY A 40 -4.74 -15.74 13.22
N ALA A 41 -5.22 -14.64 12.62
CA ALA A 41 -4.94 -14.25 11.25
C ALA A 41 -5.06 -12.74 11.09
N LEU A 42 -4.37 -12.18 10.11
CA LEU A 42 -4.44 -10.78 9.71
C LEU A 42 -4.67 -10.72 8.20
N VAL A 43 -5.81 -10.20 7.80
CA VAL A 43 -6.15 -10.02 6.38
C VAL A 43 -6.41 -8.54 6.11
N TYR A 44 -5.77 -8.02 5.10
CA TYR A 44 -5.94 -6.66 4.63
C TYR A 44 -6.85 -6.65 3.41
N PHE A 45 -7.82 -5.74 3.42
CA PHE A 45 -8.70 -5.50 2.31
C PHE A 45 -8.61 -4.05 1.86
N CYS A 46 -8.65 -3.82 0.56
CA CYS A 46 -8.70 -2.49 -0.01
C CYS A 46 -9.57 -2.49 -1.27
N GLY A 47 -10.11 -1.32 -1.58
CA GLY A 47 -10.91 -1.12 -2.78
C GLY A 47 -11.28 0.33 -2.96
N THR A 48 -12.01 0.60 -4.02
CA THR A 48 -12.53 1.93 -4.31
C THR A 48 -13.89 2.11 -3.66
N VAL A 49 -14.11 3.27 -3.09
CA VAL A 49 -15.41 3.69 -2.56
C VAL A 49 -15.88 4.90 -3.36
N ALA A 50 -17.16 4.97 -3.69
CA ALA A 50 -17.73 6.12 -4.37
C ALA A 50 -17.57 7.37 -3.51
N ASP A 51 -17.28 8.50 -4.15
CA ASP A 51 -17.27 9.79 -3.46
C ASP A 51 -18.66 10.10 -2.90
N SER A 52 -18.72 10.36 -1.62
CA SER A 52 -19.96 10.72 -0.91
C SER A 52 -19.67 11.76 0.17
N ASP A 53 -20.70 12.48 0.61
CA ASP A 53 -20.62 13.41 1.75
C ASP A 53 -20.89 12.72 3.10
N GLU A 54 -21.12 11.39 3.11
CA GLU A 54 -21.32 10.62 4.32
C GLU A 54 -20.08 10.66 5.22
N ASP A 55 -20.29 10.51 6.52
CA ASP A 55 -19.20 10.36 7.47
C ASP A 55 -18.31 9.16 7.10
N PRO A 56 -16.99 9.33 7.01
CA PRO A 56 -16.07 8.23 6.68
C PRO A 56 -16.21 7.01 7.60
N ALA A 57 -16.56 7.19 8.87
CA ALA A 57 -16.77 6.09 9.79
C ALA A 57 -18.00 5.26 9.42
N VAL A 58 -19.10 5.90 9.02
CA VAL A 58 -20.33 5.24 8.56
C VAL A 58 -20.06 4.46 7.27
N VAL A 59 -19.30 5.04 6.34
CA VAL A 59 -18.90 4.36 5.11
C VAL A 59 -18.03 3.14 5.44
N ALA A 60 -17.03 3.30 6.29
CA ALA A 60 -16.13 2.21 6.70
C ALA A 60 -16.90 1.04 7.36
N GLU A 61 -17.84 1.34 8.26
CA GLU A 61 -18.68 0.34 8.91
C GLU A 61 -19.53 -0.44 7.88
N ARG A 62 -20.21 0.27 6.99
CA ARG A 62 -21.01 -0.35 5.93
C ARG A 62 -20.17 -1.25 5.01
N GLU A 63 -19.00 -0.79 4.61
CA GLU A 63 -18.11 -1.56 3.76
C GLU A 63 -17.56 -2.80 4.48
N LEU A 64 -17.23 -2.68 5.76
CA LEU A 64 -16.80 -3.80 6.59
C LEU A 64 -17.94 -4.84 6.77
N GLU A 65 -19.17 -4.41 6.98
CA GLU A 65 -20.33 -5.31 7.04
C GLU A 65 -20.57 -6.04 5.70
N THR A 66 -20.48 -5.30 4.60
CA THR A 66 -20.63 -5.87 3.25
C THR A 66 -19.54 -6.89 2.98
N LEU A 67 -18.31 -6.55 3.31
CA LEU A 67 -17.17 -7.45 3.21
C LEU A 67 -17.37 -8.70 4.05
N ALA A 68 -17.72 -8.55 5.32
CA ALA A 68 -17.97 -9.66 6.24
C ALA A 68 -19.07 -10.62 5.73
N SER A 69 -20.07 -10.09 5.04
CA SER A 69 -21.15 -10.92 4.46
C SER A 69 -20.73 -11.68 3.21
N ARG A 70 -19.79 -11.14 2.42
CA ARG A 70 -19.34 -11.72 1.14
C ARG A 70 -18.16 -12.68 1.31
N VAL A 71 -17.23 -12.33 2.17
CA VAL A 71 -15.93 -13.00 2.28
C VAL A 71 -16.00 -14.30 3.08
N GLY A 72 -17.01 -14.45 3.95
CA GLY A 72 -17.14 -15.62 4.78
C GLY A 72 -17.16 -16.95 4.03
N ALA A 73 -17.79 -16.98 2.86
CA ALA A 73 -17.84 -18.19 2.04
C ALA A 73 -16.48 -18.52 1.39
N LEU A 74 -15.68 -17.51 1.07
CA LEU A 74 -14.37 -17.67 0.40
C LEU A 74 -13.30 -18.18 1.35
N PHE A 75 -13.23 -17.62 2.55
CA PHE A 75 -12.14 -17.91 3.48
C PHE A 75 -12.41 -19.06 4.45
N TRP A 76 -13.67 -19.36 4.73
CA TRP A 76 -14.04 -20.34 5.77
C TRP A 76 -14.86 -21.54 5.24
N GLY A 77 -15.07 -21.64 3.92
CA GLY A 77 -15.55 -22.86 3.26
C GLY A 77 -16.96 -23.32 3.62
N GLY A 78 -17.82 -22.43 4.12
CA GLY A 78 -19.18 -22.76 4.50
C GLY A 78 -20.22 -21.73 4.04
N PRO A 79 -21.53 -22.06 4.08
CA PRO A 79 -22.56 -21.06 3.89
C PRO A 79 -22.37 -19.99 4.93
N ALA A 80 -22.33 -18.74 4.51
CA ALA A 80 -22.07 -17.52 5.26
C ALA A 80 -22.22 -17.66 6.80
N ALA A 81 -21.30 -18.38 7.42
CA ALA A 81 -21.14 -18.26 8.87
C ALA A 81 -20.86 -16.79 9.13
N PRO A 82 -21.47 -16.19 10.13
CA PRO A 82 -21.29 -14.77 10.37
C PRO A 82 -19.80 -14.52 10.64
N VAL A 83 -19.07 -14.09 9.62
CA VAL A 83 -17.64 -13.76 9.70
C VAL A 83 -17.38 -12.79 10.84
N VAL A 84 -18.37 -11.92 11.08
CA VAL A 84 -18.33 -11.00 12.20
C VAL A 84 -18.15 -11.70 13.56
N ASP A 85 -18.73 -12.90 13.74
CA ASP A 85 -18.58 -13.66 14.99
C ASP A 85 -17.15 -14.23 15.18
N GLN A 86 -16.37 -14.28 14.11
CA GLN A 86 -14.98 -14.74 14.13
C GLN A 86 -13.96 -13.60 14.19
N LEU A 87 -14.42 -12.35 14.03
CA LEU A 87 -13.54 -11.19 14.12
C LEU A 87 -12.92 -11.11 15.52
N PHE A 88 -11.62 -10.95 15.53
CA PHE A 88 -10.84 -10.88 16.75
C PHE A 88 -11.13 -9.59 17.54
N VAL A 89 -11.24 -9.72 18.84
CA VAL A 89 -11.37 -8.59 19.77
C VAL A 89 -10.35 -8.75 20.89
N PRO A 90 -9.46 -7.78 21.11
CA PRO A 90 -8.52 -7.82 22.22
C PRO A 90 -9.23 -7.95 23.57
N GLY A 91 -8.62 -8.73 24.49
CA GLY A 91 -9.17 -8.95 25.83
C GLY A 91 -10.15 -10.11 25.94
N GLY A 92 -10.51 -10.78 24.85
CA GLY A 92 -11.35 -11.98 24.86
C GLY A 92 -12.81 -11.75 25.28
N GLY A 93 -13.51 -12.82 25.61
CA GLY A 93 -14.91 -12.82 26.02
C GLY A 93 -15.88 -13.09 24.84
N SER A 94 -17.16 -12.77 25.04
CA SER A 94 -18.19 -12.83 24.00
C SER A 94 -18.67 -11.41 23.66
N PRO A 95 -17.89 -10.66 22.87
CA PRO A 95 -18.24 -9.29 22.51
C PRO A 95 -19.49 -9.25 21.62
N SER A 96 -20.22 -8.13 21.66
CA SER A 96 -21.33 -7.88 20.76
C SER A 96 -20.81 -7.75 19.31
N ARG A 97 -21.74 -7.83 18.33
CA ARG A 97 -21.43 -7.63 16.91
C ARG A 97 -20.75 -6.28 16.68
N GLU A 98 -21.31 -5.21 17.24
CA GLU A 98 -20.81 -3.84 17.10
C GLU A 98 -19.37 -3.75 17.62
N ARG A 99 -19.10 -4.29 18.81
CA ARG A 99 -17.76 -4.29 19.39
C ARG A 99 -16.75 -5.07 18.54
N ARG A 100 -17.20 -6.11 17.83
CA ARG A 100 -16.33 -6.86 16.90
C ARG A 100 -15.96 -6.03 15.68
N LEU A 101 -16.91 -5.28 15.12
CA LEU A 101 -16.67 -4.38 13.99
C LEU A 101 -15.76 -3.22 14.39
N ASP A 102 -16.05 -2.58 15.53
CA ASP A 102 -15.25 -1.47 16.06
C ASP A 102 -13.80 -1.86 16.39
N ALA A 103 -13.56 -3.14 16.68
CA ALA A 103 -12.21 -3.64 16.96
C ALA A 103 -11.37 -3.86 15.70
N GLN A 104 -11.95 -3.79 14.51
CA GLN A 104 -11.21 -3.87 13.26
C GLN A 104 -10.73 -2.49 12.84
N TYR A 105 -9.56 -2.43 12.21
CA TYR A 105 -9.10 -1.19 11.61
C TYR A 105 -9.80 -0.99 10.27
N ALA A 106 -10.61 0.05 10.18
CA ALA A 106 -11.25 0.46 8.94
C ALA A 106 -11.04 1.95 8.70
N ARG A 107 -10.73 2.34 7.47
CA ARG A 107 -10.47 3.72 7.09
C ARG A 107 -10.93 4.02 5.67
N VAL A 108 -11.51 5.19 5.49
CA VAL A 108 -11.84 5.75 4.18
C VAL A 108 -10.95 6.97 3.96
N ASN A 109 -10.11 6.92 2.91
CA ASN A 109 -9.22 8.00 2.53
C ASN A 109 -9.99 9.04 1.69
N ARG A 110 -10.53 10.05 2.35
CA ARG A 110 -11.35 11.09 1.71
C ARG A 110 -10.55 12.35 1.40
N ASP A 111 -9.70 12.78 2.31
CA ASP A 111 -8.93 14.00 2.17
C ASP A 111 -7.91 13.89 1.05
N GLY A 112 -7.72 14.99 0.31
CA GLY A 112 -6.83 14.99 -0.86
C GLY A 112 -5.41 14.51 -0.57
N ALA A 113 -4.91 14.75 0.64
CA ALA A 113 -3.58 14.28 1.09
C ALA A 113 -3.52 12.78 1.38
N GLU A 114 -4.65 12.12 1.57
CA GLU A 114 -4.75 10.70 1.90
C GLU A 114 -5.11 9.84 0.69
N ARG A 115 -5.55 10.46 -0.40
CA ARG A 115 -5.94 9.75 -1.63
C ARG A 115 -4.73 9.20 -2.35
N TYR A 116 -4.91 8.10 -3.03
CA TYR A 116 -3.92 7.55 -3.94
C TYR A 116 -3.55 8.57 -5.02
N VAL A 117 -2.28 8.60 -5.37
CA VAL A 117 -1.81 9.36 -6.54
C VAL A 117 -2.31 8.67 -7.79
N LEU A 118 -3.39 9.19 -8.35
CA LEU A 118 -3.93 8.72 -9.62
C LEU A 118 -3.08 9.26 -10.76
N ALA A 119 -2.77 8.38 -11.72
CA ALA A 119 -2.15 8.75 -12.97
C ALA A 119 -3.13 8.45 -14.10
N GLY A 120 -3.92 9.42 -14.48
CA GLY A 120 -4.77 9.33 -15.67
C GLY A 120 -3.94 9.29 -16.97
N PRO A 121 -4.58 9.04 -18.12
CA PRO A 121 -3.90 9.04 -19.40
C PRO A 121 -3.07 10.32 -19.62
N GLY A 122 -1.79 10.16 -19.94
CA GLY A 122 -0.87 11.29 -20.20
C GLY A 122 -0.33 12.01 -18.96
N GLN A 123 -0.77 11.69 -17.75
CA GLN A 123 -0.34 12.40 -16.53
C GLN A 123 1.01 11.90 -15.96
N LEU A 124 1.51 10.76 -16.42
CA LEU A 124 2.80 10.24 -15.97
C LEU A 124 3.97 11.21 -16.23
N VAL A 125 3.88 12.01 -17.28
CA VAL A 125 4.88 13.02 -17.62
C VAL A 125 4.98 14.14 -16.58
N GLY A 126 3.92 14.37 -15.81
CA GLY A 126 3.88 15.36 -14.73
C GLY A 126 4.49 14.90 -13.41
N ARG A 127 4.87 13.63 -13.28
CA ARG A 127 5.55 13.13 -12.07
C ARG A 127 6.97 13.69 -12.01
N PRO A 128 7.35 14.40 -10.92
CA PRO A 128 8.70 14.92 -10.78
C PRO A 128 9.70 13.80 -10.52
N ARG A 129 10.93 13.94 -10.99
CA ARG A 129 12.04 13.08 -10.56
C ARG A 129 12.49 13.45 -9.15
N ALA A 130 13.27 12.58 -8.53
CA ALA A 130 13.81 12.82 -7.18
C ALA A 130 14.51 14.18 -7.02
N TRP A 131 15.15 14.68 -8.06
CA TRP A 131 15.90 15.94 -8.11
C TRP A 131 15.19 17.11 -8.77
N GLU A 132 13.92 16.96 -9.13
CA GLU A 132 13.11 18.00 -9.81
C GLU A 132 12.18 18.75 -8.83
N SER A 133 12.60 18.94 -7.59
CA SER A 133 11.84 19.69 -6.60
C SER A 133 11.73 21.20 -6.87
N GLY A 134 12.57 21.72 -7.77
CA GLY A 134 12.75 23.15 -7.97
C GLY A 134 13.67 23.83 -6.96
N TYR A 135 14.12 23.11 -5.92
CA TYR A 135 15.01 23.60 -4.88
C TYR A 135 16.34 22.83 -4.90
N ARG A 136 17.45 23.53 -4.66
CA ARG A 136 18.80 22.91 -4.70
C ARG A 136 19.11 21.98 -3.52
N ASN A 137 18.38 22.11 -2.44
CA ASN A 137 18.58 21.40 -1.18
C ASN A 137 17.38 20.50 -0.80
N LEU A 138 16.48 20.21 -1.73
CA LEU A 138 15.32 19.39 -1.51
C LEU A 138 15.28 18.25 -2.53
N VAL A 139 15.22 17.03 -2.03
CA VAL A 139 15.04 15.81 -2.81
C VAL A 139 13.67 15.22 -2.52
N LEU A 140 13.05 14.67 -3.54
CA LEU A 140 11.72 14.07 -3.46
C LEU A 140 11.85 12.54 -3.41
N ALA A 141 11.06 11.91 -2.56
CA ALA A 141 10.94 10.46 -2.53
C ALA A 141 9.47 10.06 -2.31
N GLY A 142 9.13 8.87 -2.75
CA GLY A 142 7.79 8.31 -2.65
C GLY A 142 7.31 7.74 -3.98
N ASP A 143 6.32 6.86 -3.94
CA ASP A 143 5.76 6.20 -5.12
C ASP A 143 5.06 7.17 -6.10
N TRP A 144 4.76 8.38 -5.64
CA TRP A 144 4.20 9.47 -6.44
C TRP A 144 5.23 10.16 -7.35
N THR A 145 6.53 9.94 -7.15
CA THR A 145 7.59 10.50 -8.02
C THR A 145 7.73 9.70 -9.30
N ARG A 146 8.47 10.23 -10.27
CA ARG A 146 8.81 9.52 -11.49
C ARG A 146 9.89 8.47 -11.20
N GLN A 147 9.45 7.24 -11.12
CA GLN A 147 10.28 6.05 -10.92
C GLN A 147 9.96 5.01 -12.03
N GLY A 148 10.62 3.88 -12.05
CA GLY A 148 10.50 2.94 -13.16
C GLY A 148 9.09 2.40 -13.40
N PHE A 149 8.38 2.04 -12.34
CA PHE A 149 7.01 1.50 -12.42
C PHE A 149 5.96 2.57 -12.68
N ASN A 150 6.16 3.78 -12.15
CA ASN A 150 5.20 4.89 -12.20
C ASN A 150 3.79 4.54 -11.69
N VAL A 151 3.72 3.63 -10.74
CA VAL A 151 2.51 3.22 -10.03
C VAL A 151 2.74 3.32 -8.54
N SER A 152 1.64 3.45 -7.78
CA SER A 152 1.68 3.42 -6.32
C SER A 152 1.88 1.98 -5.85
N SER A 153 3.09 1.67 -5.39
CA SER A 153 3.47 0.37 -4.87
C SER A 153 4.67 0.47 -3.93
N PHE A 154 4.88 -0.55 -3.11
CA PHE A 154 6.07 -0.65 -2.26
C PHE A 154 7.36 -0.62 -3.08
N GLU A 155 7.40 -1.36 -4.19
CA GLU A 155 8.54 -1.42 -5.09
C GLU A 155 8.81 -0.05 -5.72
N GLY A 156 7.76 0.67 -6.11
CA GLY A 156 7.85 2.04 -6.61
C GLY A 156 8.41 2.99 -5.56
N ALA A 157 7.97 2.88 -4.30
CA ALA A 157 8.48 3.68 -3.20
C ALA A 157 9.96 3.38 -2.90
N VAL A 158 10.36 2.11 -2.87
CA VAL A 158 11.76 1.69 -2.69
C VAL A 158 12.64 2.21 -3.82
N MET A 159 12.19 2.07 -5.06
CA MET A 159 12.91 2.57 -6.25
C MET A 159 13.07 4.08 -6.19
N SER A 160 12.03 4.80 -5.82
CA SER A 160 12.07 6.25 -5.62
C SER A 160 13.06 6.65 -4.52
N GLY A 161 13.07 5.95 -3.39
CA GLY A 161 14.02 6.14 -2.31
C GLY A 161 15.47 5.94 -2.77
N ALA A 162 15.73 4.90 -3.57
CA ALA A 162 17.06 4.65 -4.14
C ALA A 162 17.50 5.75 -5.12
N LEU A 163 16.58 6.27 -5.94
CA LEU A 163 16.83 7.42 -6.82
C LEU A 163 17.11 8.70 -6.02
N ALA A 164 16.37 8.91 -4.92
CA ALA A 164 16.61 10.03 -4.02
C ALA A 164 17.98 9.91 -3.33
N SER A 165 18.36 8.73 -2.88
CA SER A 165 19.69 8.45 -2.34
C SER A 165 20.78 8.75 -3.38
N PHE A 166 20.61 8.30 -4.62
CA PHE A 166 21.53 8.64 -5.69
C PHE A 166 21.66 10.16 -5.87
N ALA A 167 20.56 10.88 -5.84
CA ALA A 167 20.58 12.34 -5.95
C ALA A 167 21.34 13.00 -4.79
N VAL A 168 21.32 12.43 -3.58
CA VAL A 168 21.99 12.97 -2.39
C VAL A 168 23.47 12.59 -2.33
N CYS A 169 23.79 11.33 -2.57
CA CYS A 169 25.14 10.79 -2.32
C CYS A 169 25.77 10.03 -3.51
N GLY A 170 25.11 10.02 -4.68
CA GLY A 170 25.61 9.34 -5.86
C GLY A 170 25.49 7.80 -5.83
N SER A 171 24.79 7.25 -4.82
CA SER A 171 24.64 5.79 -4.69
C SER A 171 23.25 5.42 -4.17
N PRO A 172 22.67 4.29 -4.61
CA PRO A 172 23.14 3.42 -5.70
C PRO A 172 22.98 4.10 -7.06
N HIS A 173 23.85 3.78 -8.01
CA HIS A 173 23.68 4.28 -9.38
C HIS A 173 22.35 3.76 -9.96
N PRO A 174 21.58 4.55 -10.73
CA PRO A 174 20.29 4.15 -11.29
C PRO A 174 20.32 2.80 -12.02
N ASP A 175 21.45 2.48 -12.65
CA ASP A 175 21.66 1.22 -13.35
C ASP A 175 21.70 -0.01 -12.44
N ALA A 176 22.02 0.19 -11.18
CA ALA A 176 22.04 -0.86 -10.15
C ALA A 176 20.69 -1.03 -9.44
N ILE A 177 19.72 -0.15 -9.70
CA ILE A 177 18.39 -0.23 -9.09
C ILE A 177 17.58 -1.30 -9.82
N ALA A 178 17.22 -2.36 -9.11
CA ALA A 178 16.46 -3.48 -9.67
C ALA A 178 15.13 -3.00 -10.29
N GLY A 179 14.85 -3.44 -11.51
CA GLY A 179 13.63 -3.10 -12.23
C GLY A 179 13.57 -1.71 -12.85
N TYR A 180 14.47 -0.79 -12.51
CA TYR A 180 14.42 0.58 -13.01
C TYR A 180 14.52 0.69 -14.53
N ARG A 181 15.34 -0.16 -15.17
CA ARG A 181 15.51 -0.20 -16.63
C ARG A 181 14.49 -1.06 -17.35
N LEU A 182 14.04 -2.15 -16.73
CA LEU A 182 13.19 -3.16 -17.38
C LEU A 182 11.82 -2.62 -17.80
N LEU A 183 11.34 -1.60 -17.13
CA LEU A 183 9.99 -1.08 -17.31
C LEU A 183 9.94 0.15 -18.21
N ARG A 184 11.07 0.67 -18.62
CA ARG A 184 11.09 1.92 -19.37
C ARG A 184 10.72 1.78 -20.82
N GLY A 185 10.94 0.63 -21.46
CA GLY A 185 10.81 0.52 -22.93
C GLY A 185 11.64 1.56 -23.71
N ASP A 186 12.35 2.40 -23.00
CA ASP A 186 13.15 3.50 -23.50
C ASP A 186 14.57 3.01 -23.84
N PRO A 187 15.26 3.64 -24.78
CA PRO A 187 16.67 3.36 -25.04
C PRO A 187 17.47 3.49 -23.73
N PRO A 188 18.57 2.73 -23.57
CA PRO A 188 19.36 2.75 -22.35
C PRO A 188 19.71 4.20 -21.98
N PRO A 189 19.65 4.57 -20.70
CA PRO A 189 19.95 5.90 -20.27
C PRO A 189 21.41 6.23 -20.58
N GLY A 190 21.61 6.80 -21.71
CA GLY A 190 22.83 7.49 -22.17
C GLY A 190 22.49 8.95 -22.42
N GLY A 191 21.21 9.29 -22.33
CA GLY A 191 20.75 10.65 -22.35
C GLY A 191 21.05 11.32 -20.99
N ARG A 192 21.70 12.46 -21.04
CA ARG A 192 22.03 13.30 -19.87
C ARG A 192 20.81 13.72 -19.04
N ASP A 193 19.59 13.47 -19.56
CA ASP A 193 18.32 13.90 -18.99
C ASP A 193 17.82 13.01 -17.84
N ASP A 194 18.40 11.82 -17.66
CA ASP A 194 18.01 10.88 -16.62
C ASP A 194 18.86 10.97 -15.34
N LEU A 195 19.85 11.84 -15.33
CA LEU A 195 20.73 12.08 -14.20
C LEU A 195 20.49 13.49 -13.63
N PRO A 196 20.79 13.71 -12.36
CA PRO A 196 20.76 15.06 -11.79
C PRO A 196 21.62 16.02 -12.62
N PRO A 197 21.22 17.29 -12.76
CA PRO A 197 22.02 18.29 -13.47
C PRO A 197 23.46 18.35 -12.97
N ARG A 198 24.42 18.53 -13.85
CA ARG A 198 25.83 18.74 -13.44
C ARG A 198 25.92 19.89 -12.46
N GLY A 199 26.54 19.66 -11.34
CA GLY A 199 26.64 20.64 -10.24
C GLY A 199 25.59 20.48 -9.15
N TRP A 200 24.72 19.48 -9.24
CA TRP A 200 23.96 18.97 -8.12
C TRP A 200 24.93 18.16 -7.26
N ALA A 201 25.68 18.85 -6.41
CA ALA A 201 26.61 18.16 -5.54
C ALA A 201 25.88 17.69 -4.29
N PRO A 202 26.04 16.41 -3.90
CA PRO A 202 25.59 15.95 -2.61
C PRO A 202 26.32 16.71 -1.52
N VAL A 203 25.58 17.41 -0.68
CA VAL A 203 26.13 18.24 0.41
C VAL A 203 26.45 17.42 1.66
N LEU A 204 26.16 16.10 1.66
CA LEU A 204 26.08 15.32 2.89
C LEU A 204 26.88 14.00 2.94
N CYS A 205 27.78 13.74 1.99
CA CYS A 205 28.62 12.54 2.08
C CYS A 205 30.10 12.90 2.26
N SER A 206 30.44 13.48 3.41
CA SER A 206 31.81 13.57 3.92
C SER A 206 31.94 12.85 5.24
#